data_2b2f6f44fb203145e1f9a5670560ed93
#
_entry.id   2b2f6f44fb203145e1f9a5670560ed93
#
_cell.length_a   1.000
_cell.length_b   1.000
_cell.length_c   1.000
_cell.angle_alpha   90.00
_cell.angle_beta   90.00
_cell.angle_gamma   90.00
#
_symmetry.space_group_name_H-M   'P 1'
#
loop_
_entity.id
_entity.type
_entity.pdbx_description
1 polymer ?
#
loop_
_entity_poly.entity_id
_entity_poly.type
_entity_poly.pdbx_seq_one_letter_code
_entity_poly.pdbx_strand_id
1 'polypeptide(L)'
;RALFLSGPADAEVSLEQVAKKAEVGIGTLYRHFPTRLDLLEAVYRDEVDVLRETAEKVVPNHTPVEALELWLEAFVDYAATKKHIFHELVDAIGRDSELLTHSRQVMNDSAERLLTAAQESGEIRRDVSAADVLRLVGGCTMMPNFDRAQTLRILKVVMDGLRAD
;
A
#
# COMPACT_ATOMS: atom_id res chain seq x y z
N ARG A 1 9.46 -7.64 -3.64
CA ARG A 1 8.80 -7.26 -2.40
C ARG A 1 9.65 -7.53 -1.17
N ALA A 2 9.99 -8.79 -0.85
CA ALA A 2 10.72 -9.17 0.38
C ALA A 2 12.04 -8.41 0.58
N LEU A 3 12.80 -8.12 -0.46
CA LEU A 3 14.07 -7.37 -0.38
C LEU A 3 13.86 -5.90 -0.03
N PHE A 4 12.80 -5.27 -0.54
CA PHE A 4 12.48 -3.87 -0.24
C PHE A 4 11.98 -3.67 1.19
N LEU A 5 11.45 -4.73 1.84
CA LEU A 5 10.96 -4.69 3.23
C LEU A 5 12.03 -5.04 4.27
N SER A 6 13.14 -5.69 3.87
CA SER A 6 14.11 -6.26 4.82
C SER A 6 15.43 -5.49 4.93
N GLY A 7 15.63 -4.42 4.15
CA GLY A 7 16.82 -3.57 4.19
C GLY A 7 16.62 -2.29 5.01
N PRO A 8 17.71 -1.61 5.43
CA PRO A 8 17.63 -0.24 5.92
C PRO A 8 16.95 0.66 4.87
N ALA A 9 16.21 1.67 5.30
CA ALA A 9 15.42 2.55 4.42
C ALA A 9 16.24 3.21 3.29
N ASP A 10 17.54 3.33 3.46
CA ASP A 10 18.49 3.94 2.51
C ASP A 10 19.33 2.91 1.73
N ALA A 11 19.08 1.60 1.89
CA ALA A 11 19.82 0.58 1.16
C ALA A 11 19.28 0.43 -0.26
N GLU A 12 20.09 0.84 -1.23
CA GLU A 12 19.80 0.64 -2.64
C GLU A 12 19.84 -0.86 -2.98
N VAL A 13 18.67 -1.45 -3.23
CA VAL A 13 18.56 -2.87 -3.64
C VAL A 13 18.99 -2.98 -5.09
N SER A 14 20.10 -3.70 -5.36
CA SER A 14 20.61 -3.90 -6.72
C SER A 14 19.81 -4.95 -7.51
N LEU A 15 19.86 -4.85 -8.86
CA LEU A 15 19.21 -5.84 -9.74
C LEU A 15 19.81 -7.23 -9.56
N GLU A 16 21.12 -7.34 -9.24
CA GLU A 16 21.78 -8.60 -8.95
C GLU A 16 21.23 -9.26 -7.68
N GLN A 17 20.98 -8.47 -6.63
CA GLN A 17 20.35 -8.96 -5.39
C GLN A 17 18.92 -9.45 -5.66
N VAL A 18 18.18 -8.74 -6.51
CA VAL A 18 16.82 -9.14 -6.93
C VAL A 18 16.87 -10.47 -7.69
N ALA A 19 17.74 -10.59 -8.70
CA ALA A 19 17.90 -11.80 -9.49
C ALA A 19 18.28 -13.01 -8.61
N LYS A 20 19.23 -12.81 -7.70
CA LYS A 20 19.66 -13.84 -6.74
C LYS A 20 18.52 -14.29 -5.83
N LYS A 21 17.73 -13.35 -5.30
CA LYS A 21 16.60 -13.65 -4.40
C LYS A 21 15.41 -14.29 -5.13
N ALA A 22 15.23 -13.96 -6.40
CA ALA A 22 14.20 -14.55 -7.26
C ALA A 22 14.65 -15.89 -7.89
N GLU A 23 15.89 -16.31 -7.63
CA GLU A 23 16.49 -17.53 -8.21
C GLU A 23 16.48 -17.55 -9.74
N VAL A 24 16.65 -16.37 -10.35
CA VAL A 24 16.71 -16.22 -11.82
C VAL A 24 18.07 -15.70 -12.25
N GLY A 25 18.45 -16.01 -13.49
CA GLY A 25 19.66 -15.44 -14.10
C GLY A 25 19.53 -13.94 -14.31
N ILE A 26 20.60 -13.19 -14.06
CA ILE A 26 20.61 -11.73 -14.26
C ILE A 26 20.21 -11.34 -15.70
N GLY A 27 20.63 -12.10 -16.72
CA GLY A 27 20.22 -11.88 -18.11
C GLY A 27 18.73 -12.07 -18.36
N THR A 28 18.08 -12.95 -17.60
CA THR A 28 16.62 -13.12 -17.63
C THR A 28 15.93 -11.90 -17.01
N LEU A 29 16.44 -11.40 -15.88
CA LEU A 29 15.90 -10.20 -15.25
C LEU A 29 15.97 -9.00 -16.17
N TYR A 30 17.14 -8.72 -16.78
CA TYR A 30 17.32 -7.61 -17.72
C TYR A 30 16.47 -7.73 -19.00
N ARG A 31 16.08 -8.93 -19.38
CA ARG A 31 15.16 -9.13 -20.52
C ARG A 31 13.74 -8.69 -20.20
N HIS A 32 13.30 -8.84 -18.95
CA HIS A 32 11.98 -8.41 -18.48
C HIS A 32 11.97 -6.96 -17.99
N PHE A 33 13.06 -6.52 -17.36
CA PHE A 33 13.22 -5.19 -16.79
C PHE A 33 14.56 -4.61 -17.27
N PRO A 34 14.59 -4.00 -18.48
CA PRO A 34 15.80 -3.44 -19.07
C PRO A 34 16.50 -2.41 -18.19
N THR A 35 15.73 -1.66 -17.41
CA THR A 35 16.24 -0.68 -16.45
C THR A 35 15.76 -0.98 -15.03
N ARG A 36 16.43 -0.37 -14.05
CA ARG A 36 15.97 -0.40 -12.65
C ARG A 36 14.59 0.24 -12.51
N LEU A 37 14.32 1.30 -13.27
CA LEU A 37 13.04 1.98 -13.25
C LEU A 37 11.90 1.07 -13.68
N ASP A 38 12.07 0.27 -14.75
CA ASP A 38 11.06 -0.70 -15.20
C ASP A 38 10.69 -1.70 -14.08
N LEU A 39 11.69 -2.14 -13.32
CA LEU A 39 11.45 -3.01 -12.17
C LEU A 39 10.68 -2.30 -11.05
N LEU A 40 11.06 -1.06 -10.72
CA LEU A 40 10.39 -0.28 -9.66
C LEU A 40 8.94 0.02 -10.03
N GLU A 41 8.68 0.40 -11.28
CA GLU A 41 7.32 0.60 -11.78
C GLU A 41 6.48 -0.68 -11.70
N ALA A 42 7.05 -1.82 -12.09
CA ALA A 42 6.35 -3.11 -12.01
C ALA A 42 6.03 -3.51 -10.57
N VAL A 43 6.99 -3.36 -9.64
CA VAL A 43 6.76 -3.61 -8.20
C VAL A 43 5.69 -2.69 -7.65
N TYR A 44 5.70 -1.41 -8.04
CA TYR A 44 4.71 -0.45 -7.57
C TYR A 44 3.30 -0.77 -8.08
N ARG A 45 3.16 -1.15 -9.36
CA ARG A 45 1.88 -1.61 -9.94
C ARG A 45 1.34 -2.85 -9.23
N ASP A 46 2.20 -3.86 -9.02
CA ASP A 46 1.85 -5.10 -8.32
C ASP A 46 1.30 -4.83 -6.90
N GLU A 47 1.95 -3.94 -6.15
CA GLU A 47 1.49 -3.56 -4.80
C GLU A 47 0.11 -2.86 -4.82
N VAL A 48 -0.16 -2.04 -5.84
CA VAL A 48 -1.48 -1.38 -6.00
C VAL A 48 -2.54 -2.41 -6.43
N ASP A 49 -2.18 -3.33 -7.32
CA ASP A 49 -3.08 -4.41 -7.74
C ASP A 49 -3.44 -5.33 -6.57
N VAL A 50 -2.49 -5.66 -5.69
CA VAL A 50 -2.75 -6.41 -4.45
C VAL A 50 -3.77 -5.70 -3.56
N LEU A 51 -3.69 -4.37 -3.42
CA LEU A 51 -4.69 -3.60 -2.66
C LEU A 51 -6.08 -3.66 -3.30
N ARG A 52 -6.17 -3.51 -4.62
CA ARG A 52 -7.43 -3.62 -5.37
C ARG A 52 -8.05 -5.00 -5.20
N GLU A 53 -7.26 -6.05 -5.42
CA GLU A 53 -7.71 -7.43 -5.26
C GLU A 53 -8.12 -7.75 -3.81
N THR A 54 -7.42 -7.20 -2.82
CA THR A 54 -7.79 -7.36 -1.42
C THR A 54 -9.17 -6.78 -1.17
N ALA A 55 -9.46 -5.58 -1.68
CA ALA A 55 -10.78 -4.98 -1.56
C ALA A 55 -11.89 -5.84 -2.20
N GLU A 56 -11.59 -6.51 -3.33
CA GLU A 56 -12.54 -7.41 -4.00
C GLU A 56 -12.76 -8.72 -3.21
N LYS A 57 -11.71 -9.25 -2.58
CA LYS A 57 -11.74 -10.54 -1.86
C LYS A 57 -12.38 -10.43 -0.46
N VAL A 58 -12.21 -9.30 0.24
CA VAL A 58 -12.72 -9.14 1.60
C VAL A 58 -14.24 -8.91 1.64
N VAL A 59 -14.79 -8.17 0.68
CA VAL A 59 -16.22 -7.80 0.64
C VAL A 59 -17.17 -8.99 0.72
N PRO A 60 -17.03 -10.10 -0.05
CA PRO A 60 -18.01 -11.18 -0.03
C PRO A 60 -17.95 -12.07 1.22
N ASN A 61 -16.90 -11.95 2.05
CA ASN A 61 -16.60 -12.90 3.11
C ASN A 61 -16.59 -12.30 4.52
N HIS A 62 -16.76 -10.97 4.65
CA HIS A 62 -16.63 -10.25 5.91
C HIS A 62 -17.74 -9.21 6.04
N THR A 63 -18.02 -8.78 7.28
CA THR A 63 -18.86 -7.60 7.52
C THR A 63 -18.18 -6.36 6.93
N PRO A 64 -18.95 -5.29 6.61
CA PRO A 64 -18.38 -4.07 6.05
C PRO A 64 -17.23 -3.47 6.89
N VAL A 65 -17.34 -3.52 8.21
CA VAL A 65 -16.29 -3.02 9.12
C VAL A 65 -15.06 -3.92 9.11
N GLU A 66 -15.23 -5.24 9.15
CA GLU A 66 -14.12 -6.18 9.04
C GLU A 66 -13.41 -6.06 7.68
N ALA A 67 -14.17 -5.89 6.60
CA ALA A 67 -13.61 -5.69 5.26
C ALA A 67 -12.78 -4.41 5.18
N LEU A 68 -13.24 -3.31 5.77
CA LEU A 68 -12.47 -2.07 5.86
C LEU A 68 -11.20 -2.26 6.67
N GLU A 69 -11.27 -2.89 7.85
CA GLU A 69 -10.11 -3.13 8.73
C GLU A 69 -9.04 -3.97 8.01
N LEU A 70 -9.42 -5.11 7.42
CA LEU A 70 -8.51 -5.99 6.70
C LEU A 70 -7.84 -5.30 5.49
N TRP A 71 -8.60 -4.46 4.79
CA TRP A 71 -8.05 -3.69 3.69
C TRP A 71 -7.08 -2.59 4.18
N LEU A 72 -7.37 -1.93 5.29
CA LEU A 72 -6.47 -0.96 5.90
C LEU A 72 -5.17 -1.61 6.42
N GLU A 73 -5.22 -2.87 6.90
CA GLU A 73 -4.01 -3.64 7.22
C GLU A 73 -3.14 -3.86 5.96
N ALA A 74 -3.76 -4.24 4.84
CA ALA A 74 -3.04 -4.37 3.56
C ALA A 74 -2.48 -3.02 3.07
N PHE A 75 -3.20 -1.92 3.31
CA PHE A 75 -2.71 -0.57 3.00
C PHE A 75 -1.50 -0.18 3.84
N VAL A 76 -1.42 -0.60 5.11
CA VAL A 76 -0.22 -0.42 5.94
C VAL A 76 0.98 -1.14 5.31
N ASP A 77 0.82 -2.37 4.84
CA ASP A 77 1.88 -3.13 4.19
C ASP A 77 2.32 -2.48 2.87
N TYR A 78 1.36 -2.02 2.06
CA TYR A 78 1.63 -1.24 0.85
C TYR A 78 2.44 0.03 1.15
N ALA A 79 2.01 0.82 2.13
CA ALA A 79 2.66 2.08 2.47
C ALA A 79 4.10 1.88 2.97
N ALA A 80 4.37 0.79 3.68
CA ALA A 80 5.70 0.39 4.10
C ALA A 80 6.61 0.08 2.90
N THR A 81 6.13 -0.70 1.92
CA THR A 81 6.87 -0.98 0.68
C THR A 81 7.12 0.29 -0.13
N LYS A 82 6.08 1.13 -0.27
CA LYS A 82 6.13 2.38 -1.01
C LYS A 82 7.24 3.31 -0.50
N LYS A 83 7.44 3.39 0.81
CA LYS A 83 8.45 4.27 1.43
C LYS A 83 9.84 4.09 0.83
N HIS A 84 10.21 2.87 0.46
CA HIS A 84 11.53 2.53 -0.06
C HIS A 84 11.74 2.84 -1.55
N ILE A 85 10.68 2.88 -2.34
CA ILE A 85 10.77 3.03 -3.81
C ILE A 85 10.17 4.33 -4.33
N PHE A 86 9.35 5.00 -3.52
CA PHE A 86 8.54 6.13 -3.98
C PHE A 86 9.36 7.36 -4.36
N HIS A 87 10.43 7.68 -3.61
CA HIS A 87 11.29 8.81 -3.95
C HIS A 87 11.96 8.61 -5.30
N GLU A 88 12.55 7.42 -5.52
CA GLU A 88 13.21 7.09 -6.78
C GLU A 88 12.22 7.13 -7.97
N LEU A 89 11.00 6.62 -7.78
CA LEU A 89 9.94 6.73 -8.78
C LEU A 89 9.57 8.18 -9.07
N VAL A 90 9.32 8.98 -8.04
CA VAL A 90 8.94 10.39 -8.21
C VAL A 90 10.04 11.19 -8.91
N ASP A 91 11.30 10.95 -8.56
CA ASP A 91 12.44 11.63 -9.18
C ASP A 91 12.60 11.25 -10.65
N ALA A 92 12.30 10.00 -11.02
CA ALA A 92 12.43 9.50 -12.38
C ALA A 92 11.25 9.88 -13.30
N ILE A 93 10.00 9.76 -12.81
CA ILE A 93 8.81 9.91 -13.67
C ILE A 93 7.89 11.08 -13.25
N GLY A 94 8.19 11.79 -12.17
CA GLY A 94 7.39 12.90 -11.67
C GLY A 94 6.15 12.47 -10.87
N ARG A 95 5.71 13.33 -9.94
CA ARG A 95 4.56 13.07 -9.04
C ARG A 95 3.23 12.94 -9.78
N ASP A 96 3.10 13.60 -10.92
CA ASP A 96 1.88 13.67 -11.72
C ASP A 96 1.90 12.70 -12.92
N SER A 97 2.84 11.75 -12.91
CA SER A 97 2.89 10.70 -13.91
C SER A 97 1.58 9.90 -13.93
N GLU A 98 1.25 9.34 -15.10
CA GLU A 98 0.06 8.51 -15.28
C GLU A 98 0.03 7.34 -14.28
N LEU A 99 1.17 6.67 -14.08
CA LEU A 99 1.30 5.58 -13.12
C LEU A 99 0.88 6.01 -11.71
N LEU A 100 1.46 7.09 -11.19
CA LEU A 100 1.21 7.52 -9.81
C LEU A 100 -0.19 8.11 -9.64
N THR A 101 -0.72 8.75 -10.66
CA THR A 101 -2.08 9.31 -10.65
C THR A 101 -3.12 8.19 -10.69
N HIS A 102 -2.98 7.22 -11.59
CA HIS A 102 -3.86 6.05 -11.66
C HIS A 102 -3.83 5.24 -10.35
N SER A 103 -2.64 5.00 -9.82
CA SER A 103 -2.49 4.27 -8.55
C SER A 103 -3.19 4.97 -7.37
N ARG A 104 -3.06 6.29 -7.27
CA ARG A 104 -3.80 7.07 -6.25
C ARG A 104 -5.31 6.92 -6.41
N GLN A 105 -5.81 6.94 -7.65
CA GLN A 105 -7.23 6.78 -7.91
C GLN A 105 -7.73 5.40 -7.50
N VAL A 106 -7.05 4.33 -7.90
CA VAL A 106 -7.41 2.95 -7.51
C VAL A 106 -7.49 2.77 -5.99
N MET A 107 -6.53 3.34 -5.26
CA MET A 107 -6.54 3.29 -3.79
C MET A 107 -7.70 4.08 -3.18
N ASN A 108 -7.94 5.31 -3.67
CA ASN A 108 -9.03 6.14 -3.18
C ASN A 108 -10.39 5.49 -3.45
N ASP A 109 -10.61 4.97 -4.65
CA ASP A 109 -11.86 4.30 -5.03
C ASP A 109 -12.11 3.05 -4.17
N SER A 110 -11.08 2.28 -3.87
CA SER A 110 -11.18 1.11 -2.99
C SER A 110 -11.53 1.51 -1.56
N ALA A 111 -10.83 2.52 -1.01
CA ALA A 111 -11.09 3.05 0.33
C ALA A 111 -12.49 3.64 0.46
N GLU A 112 -12.92 4.44 -0.52
CA GLU A 112 -14.24 5.07 -0.54
C GLU A 112 -15.34 4.02 -0.53
N ARG A 113 -15.24 3.00 -1.39
CA ARG A 113 -16.22 1.92 -1.47
C ARG A 113 -16.34 1.16 -0.14
N LEU A 114 -15.23 0.81 0.50
CA LEU A 114 -15.23 0.05 1.74
C LEU A 114 -15.71 0.90 2.93
N LEU A 115 -15.28 2.16 3.00
CA LEU A 115 -15.74 3.08 4.05
C LEU A 115 -17.24 3.37 3.91
N THR A 116 -17.73 3.65 2.71
CA THR A 116 -19.16 3.89 2.46
C THR A 116 -19.99 2.69 2.90
N ALA A 117 -19.60 1.46 2.55
CA ALA A 117 -20.31 0.28 2.97
C ALA A 117 -20.33 0.12 4.52
N ALA A 118 -19.23 0.43 5.19
CA ALA A 118 -19.14 0.41 6.65
C ALA A 118 -19.97 1.53 7.31
N GLN A 119 -20.06 2.70 6.70
CA GLN A 119 -20.93 3.80 7.15
C GLN A 119 -22.43 3.49 6.93
N GLU A 120 -22.77 2.82 5.84
CA GLU A 120 -24.13 2.39 5.53
C GLU A 120 -24.62 1.29 6.47
N SER A 121 -23.73 0.43 7.01
CA SER A 121 -24.07 -0.55 8.05
C SER A 121 -24.47 0.12 9.37
N GLY A 122 -24.15 1.40 9.55
CA GLY A 122 -24.43 2.17 10.78
C GLY A 122 -23.37 1.98 11.86
N GLU A 123 -22.33 1.19 11.63
CA GLU A 123 -21.30 0.90 12.64
C GLU A 123 -20.15 1.92 12.61
N ILE A 124 -19.98 2.65 11.50
CA ILE A 124 -18.92 3.65 11.32
C ILE A 124 -19.54 5.05 11.17
N ARG A 125 -18.92 6.04 11.83
CA ARG A 125 -19.31 7.44 11.80
C ARG A 125 -19.27 8.02 10.36
N ARG A 126 -20.18 8.93 10.04
CA ARG A 126 -20.38 9.47 8.69
C ARG A 126 -19.67 10.80 8.42
N ASP A 127 -19.04 11.38 9.43
CA ASP A 127 -18.38 12.69 9.35
C ASP A 127 -16.89 12.61 8.99
N VAL A 128 -16.40 11.43 8.55
CA VAL A 128 -15.06 11.20 8.04
C VAL A 128 -15.11 10.72 6.60
N SER A 129 -14.15 11.15 5.80
CA SER A 129 -13.95 10.70 4.42
C SER A 129 -12.87 9.62 4.31
N ALA A 130 -12.85 8.89 3.20
CA ALA A 130 -11.78 7.94 2.90
C ALA A 130 -10.41 8.63 2.84
N ALA A 131 -10.35 9.86 2.34
CA ALA A 131 -9.12 10.65 2.32
C ALA A 131 -8.58 10.94 3.72
N ASP A 132 -9.45 11.17 4.71
CA ASP A 132 -9.05 11.39 6.11
C ASP A 132 -8.46 10.12 6.70
N VAL A 133 -9.13 8.98 6.50
CA VAL A 133 -8.66 7.67 6.98
C VAL A 133 -7.33 7.30 6.34
N LEU A 134 -7.19 7.43 5.01
CA LEU A 134 -5.93 7.15 4.32
C LEU A 134 -4.80 8.07 4.75
N ARG A 135 -5.08 9.35 5.00
CA ARG A 135 -4.08 10.31 5.49
C ARG A 135 -3.61 9.95 6.89
N LEU A 136 -4.55 9.58 7.78
CA LEU A 136 -4.23 9.20 9.16
C LEU A 136 -3.39 7.92 9.20
N VAL A 137 -3.85 6.84 8.55
CA VAL A 137 -3.13 5.56 8.52
C VAL A 137 -1.82 5.68 7.75
N GLY A 138 -1.82 6.33 6.58
CA GLY A 138 -0.62 6.56 5.78
C GLY A 138 0.42 7.43 6.51
N GLY A 139 -0.03 8.42 7.28
CA GLY A 139 0.86 9.24 8.12
C GLY A 139 1.64 8.42 9.13
N CYS A 140 1.01 7.43 9.77
CA CYS A 140 1.67 6.53 10.71
C CYS A 140 2.79 5.70 10.06
N THR A 141 2.67 5.37 8.76
CA THR A 141 3.68 4.58 8.04
C THR A 141 4.89 5.42 7.59
N MET A 142 4.74 6.75 7.51
CA MET A 142 5.81 7.66 7.11
C MET A 142 6.75 8.04 8.26
N MET A 143 6.43 7.66 9.49
CA MET A 143 7.28 7.94 10.64
C MET A 143 8.65 7.26 10.52
N PRO A 144 9.74 7.89 11.03
CA PRO A 144 11.02 7.22 11.19
C PRO A 144 10.85 5.93 12.00
N ASN A 145 11.66 4.91 11.69
CA ASN A 145 11.61 3.62 12.38
C ASN A 145 10.24 2.93 12.32
N PHE A 146 9.65 2.86 11.14
CA PHE A 146 8.40 2.13 10.91
C PHE A 146 8.45 0.73 11.56
N ASP A 147 7.48 0.46 12.43
CA ASP A 147 7.23 -0.85 13.02
C ASP A 147 5.80 -1.28 12.66
N ARG A 148 5.69 -2.36 11.87
CA ARG A 148 4.42 -2.91 11.43
C ARG A 148 3.52 -3.27 12.60
N ALA A 149 4.06 -3.93 13.63
CA ALA A 149 3.28 -4.37 14.78
C ALA A 149 2.72 -3.17 15.57
N GLN A 150 3.53 -2.11 15.72
CA GLN A 150 3.07 -0.86 16.33
C GLN A 150 2.00 -0.19 15.46
N THR A 151 2.20 -0.11 14.15
CA THR A 151 1.24 0.54 13.24
C THR A 151 -0.10 -0.20 13.24
N LEU A 152 -0.11 -1.54 13.30
CA LEU A 152 -1.34 -2.31 13.43
C LEU A 152 -2.05 -2.09 14.78
N ARG A 153 -1.31 -1.88 15.88
CA ARG A 153 -1.94 -1.48 17.16
C ARG A 153 -2.57 -0.10 17.08
N ILE A 154 -1.90 0.85 16.38
CA ILE A 154 -2.45 2.19 16.12
C ILE A 154 -3.68 2.10 15.23
N LEU A 155 -3.66 1.24 14.19
CA LEU A 155 -4.82 1.02 13.33
C LEU A 155 -6.05 0.58 14.14
N LYS A 156 -5.90 -0.28 15.15
CA LYS A 156 -7.01 -0.65 16.05
C LYS A 156 -7.59 0.56 16.78
N VAL A 157 -6.73 1.45 17.29
CA VAL A 157 -7.19 2.70 17.93
C VAL A 157 -7.92 3.59 16.91
N VAL A 158 -7.46 3.64 15.65
CA VAL A 158 -8.15 4.36 14.57
C VAL A 158 -9.53 3.74 14.33
N MET A 159 -9.61 2.40 14.19
CA MET A 159 -10.87 1.69 13.96
C MET A 159 -11.86 1.91 15.12
N ASP A 160 -11.39 1.89 16.37
CA ASP A 160 -12.24 2.20 17.54
C ASP A 160 -12.76 3.63 17.50
N GLY A 161 -11.92 4.60 17.08
CA GLY A 161 -12.32 6.01 16.91
C GLY A 161 -13.24 6.28 15.70
N LEU A 162 -13.30 5.35 14.75
CA LEU A 162 -14.22 5.42 13.61
C LEU A 162 -15.60 4.87 13.91
N ARG A 163 -15.80 4.14 15.01
CA ARG A 163 -17.11 3.60 15.35
C ARG A 163 -18.12 4.70 15.58
N ALA A 164 -19.35 4.44 15.15
CA ALA A 164 -20.49 5.28 15.50
C ALA A 164 -20.85 5.12 16.98
N ASP A 165 -21.34 6.18 17.60
CA ASP A 165 -21.83 6.19 19.00
C ASP A 165 -23.09 5.33 19.17
#